data_ec4213a18e82cab25dcd27ee7e995632
#
_entry.id   ec4213a18e82cab25dcd27ee7e995632
#
_cell.length_a   1.000
_cell.length_b   1.000
_cell.length_c   1.000
_cell.angle_alpha   90.00
_cell.angle_beta   90.00
_cell.angle_gamma   90.00
#
_symmetry.space_group_name_H-M   'P 1'
#
loop_
_entity.id
_entity.type
_entity.pdbx_description
1 polymer ?
#
loop_
_entity_poly.entity_id
_entity_poly.type
_entity_poly.pdbx_seq_one_letter_code
_entity_poly.pdbx_strand_id
1 'polypeptide(L)'
;MIKADSVTSSCSTYDPPTQGNLTVATCPAGYQVTGGGYMISSWSPGSPSSSNAPDSSAPYGNGWAVIAGAKAGNSCFRAFAVCIK
;
A
#
# COMPACT_ATOMS: atom_id res chain seq x y z
N MET A 1 -5.05 -18.63 -20.57
CA MET A 1 -4.20 -18.72 -19.38
C MET A 1 -4.35 -17.46 -18.53
N ILE A 2 -4.59 -17.64 -17.25
CA ILE A 2 -4.70 -16.51 -16.32
C ILE A 2 -3.29 -16.07 -15.92
N LYS A 3 -3.02 -14.78 -16.06
CA LYS A 3 -1.78 -14.19 -15.57
C LYS A 3 -2.06 -13.43 -14.30
N ALA A 4 -1.19 -13.59 -13.31
CA ALA A 4 -1.22 -12.83 -12.08
C ALA A 4 0.03 -11.99 -11.98
N ASP A 5 -0.11 -10.79 -11.48
CA ASP A 5 1.01 -9.87 -11.28
C ASP A 5 0.75 -9.05 -10.02
N SER A 6 1.80 -8.46 -9.48
CA SER A 6 1.66 -7.57 -8.34
C SER A 6 2.36 -6.26 -8.64
N VAL A 7 1.76 -5.18 -8.15
CA VAL A 7 2.27 -3.82 -8.34
C VAL A 7 2.44 -3.20 -6.97
N THR A 8 3.57 -2.52 -6.76
CA THR A 8 3.88 -1.85 -5.50
C THR A 8 4.04 -0.36 -5.77
N SER A 9 3.42 0.46 -4.93
CA SER A 9 3.51 1.91 -5.04
C SER A 9 4.79 2.45 -4.43
N SER A 10 5.00 3.75 -4.59
CA SER A 10 6.04 4.47 -3.85
C SER A 10 5.70 4.51 -2.37
N CYS A 11 6.71 4.76 -1.56
CA CYS A 11 6.59 4.89 -0.12
C CYS A 11 5.93 6.22 0.25
N SER A 12 5.00 6.18 1.20
CA SER A 12 4.32 7.37 1.71
C SER A 12 4.53 7.47 3.22
N THR A 13 4.80 8.68 3.70
CA THR A 13 5.01 8.97 5.11
C THR A 13 4.00 9.98 5.61
N TYR A 14 3.75 9.97 6.92
CA TYR A 14 2.96 11.01 7.56
C TYR A 14 3.82 12.25 7.80
N ASP A 15 3.33 13.39 7.34
CA ASP A 15 4.05 14.66 7.43
C ASP A 15 3.12 15.74 7.99
N PRO A 16 3.12 15.94 9.31
CA PRO A 16 2.28 16.98 9.92
C PRO A 16 2.64 18.37 9.39
N PRO A 17 1.67 19.29 9.27
CA PRO A 17 0.29 19.19 9.74
C PRO A 17 -0.69 18.61 8.72
N THR A 18 -0.20 18.02 7.62
CA THR A 18 -1.10 17.43 6.63
C THR A 18 -1.82 16.22 7.23
N GLN A 19 -2.98 15.90 6.66
CA GLN A 19 -3.84 14.86 7.21
C GLN A 19 -3.41 13.45 6.84
N GLY A 20 -2.33 13.33 6.10
CA GLY A 20 -1.85 12.06 5.65
C GLY A 20 -1.58 12.08 4.16
N ASN A 21 -0.78 11.13 3.71
CA ASN A 21 -0.35 11.07 2.33
C ASN A 21 -0.87 9.79 1.69
N LEU A 22 -1.52 9.97 0.55
CA LEU A 22 -2.08 8.87 -0.22
C LEU A 22 -1.02 8.29 -1.15
N THR A 23 -0.94 6.97 -1.19
CA THR A 23 -0.18 6.27 -2.23
C THR A 23 -1.04 5.16 -2.81
N VAL A 24 -0.95 4.95 -4.11
CA VAL A 24 -1.83 4.03 -4.83
C VAL A 24 -1.00 3.12 -5.72
N ALA A 25 -1.27 1.82 -5.62
CA ALA A 25 -0.75 0.83 -6.57
C ALA A 25 -1.86 0.53 -7.57
N THR A 26 -1.63 0.85 -8.83
CA THR A 26 -2.64 0.66 -9.88
C THR A 26 -2.23 -0.48 -10.79
N CYS A 27 -3.17 -1.36 -11.09
CA CYS A 27 -2.92 -2.48 -11.99
C CYS A 27 -2.57 -2.00 -13.40
N PRO A 28 -1.71 -2.74 -14.12
CA PRO A 28 -1.40 -2.39 -15.50
C PRO A 28 -2.62 -2.46 -16.41
N ALA A 29 -2.53 -1.82 -17.56
CA ALA A 29 -3.59 -1.85 -18.55
C ALA A 29 -3.92 -3.30 -18.93
N GLY A 30 -5.21 -3.63 -18.99
CA GLY A 30 -5.67 -4.97 -19.29
C GLY A 30 -5.75 -5.90 -18.09
N TYR A 31 -5.23 -5.52 -16.94
CA TYR A 31 -5.33 -6.30 -15.71
C TYR A 31 -6.48 -5.78 -14.85
N GLN A 32 -6.91 -6.60 -13.93
CA GLN A 32 -7.97 -6.25 -12.99
C GLN A 32 -7.51 -6.57 -11.57
N VAL A 33 -7.75 -5.64 -10.65
CA VAL A 33 -7.38 -5.82 -9.25
C VAL A 33 -8.24 -6.91 -8.62
N THR A 34 -7.60 -7.81 -7.85
CA THR A 34 -8.29 -8.85 -7.10
C THR A 34 -8.08 -8.72 -5.60
N GLY A 35 -7.10 -7.93 -5.18
CA GLY A 35 -6.82 -7.71 -3.77
C GLY A 35 -5.63 -6.81 -3.62
N GLY A 36 -5.23 -6.59 -2.38
CA GLY A 36 -4.08 -5.76 -2.09
C GLY A 36 -3.84 -5.63 -0.61
N GLY A 37 -3.01 -4.66 -0.25
CA GLY A 37 -2.66 -4.41 1.14
C GLY A 37 -1.60 -3.35 1.25
N TYR A 38 -0.88 -3.37 2.37
CA TYR A 38 0.20 -2.43 2.59
C TYR A 38 1.44 -3.14 3.08
N MET A 39 2.59 -2.49 2.87
CA MET A 39 3.87 -2.92 3.42
C MET A 39 4.51 -1.77 4.17
N ILE A 40 4.98 -2.04 5.37
CA ILE A 40 5.71 -1.06 6.17
C ILE A 40 7.18 -1.09 5.79
N SER A 41 7.84 0.07 5.80
CA SER A 41 9.23 0.20 5.34
C SER A 41 10.21 -0.66 6.11
N SER A 42 9.94 -0.93 7.38
CA SER A 42 10.82 -1.74 8.22
C SER A 42 10.47 -3.23 8.20
N TRP A 43 9.52 -3.63 7.35
CA TRP A 43 9.08 -5.02 7.31
C TRP A 43 10.16 -5.95 6.77
N SER A 44 10.29 -7.09 7.42
CA SER A 44 11.20 -8.15 6.99
C SER A 44 10.67 -9.47 7.55
N PRO A 45 10.68 -10.55 6.75
CA PRO A 45 10.23 -11.84 7.26
C PRO A 45 11.04 -12.28 8.48
N GLY A 46 10.35 -12.69 9.54
CA GLY A 46 11.00 -13.13 10.77
C GLY A 46 11.35 -12.04 11.74
N SER A 47 11.16 -10.77 11.38
CA SER A 47 11.38 -9.65 12.29
C SER A 47 10.12 -9.34 13.10
N PRO A 48 10.28 -8.79 14.31
CA PRO A 48 9.11 -8.31 15.05
C PRO A 48 8.37 -7.26 14.23
N SER A 49 7.05 -7.32 14.25
CA SER A 49 6.24 -6.35 13.53
C SER A 49 6.23 -5.02 14.28
N SER A 50 6.19 -3.92 13.52
CA SER A 50 6.02 -2.60 14.08
C SER A 50 4.60 -2.41 14.59
N SER A 51 4.43 -1.56 15.60
CA SER A 51 3.12 -1.14 16.06
C SER A 51 2.51 -0.06 15.17
N ASN A 52 3.30 0.52 14.26
CA ASN A 52 2.81 1.55 13.35
C ASN A 52 1.88 0.92 12.30
N ALA A 53 0.91 1.70 11.88
CA ALA A 53 -0.08 1.24 10.92
C ALA A 53 -0.52 2.40 10.01
N PRO A 54 -0.99 2.12 8.79
CA PRO A 54 -1.60 3.16 7.99
C PRO A 54 -2.98 3.52 8.56
N ASP A 55 -3.42 4.73 8.28
CA ASP A 55 -4.77 5.15 8.65
C ASP A 55 -5.83 4.46 7.80
N SER A 56 -5.48 4.13 6.58
CA SER A 56 -6.42 3.51 5.66
C SER A 56 -5.69 2.59 4.69
N SER A 57 -6.31 1.49 4.34
CA SER A 57 -5.84 0.54 3.33
C SER A 57 -7.08 -0.07 2.69
N ALA A 58 -7.32 0.23 1.42
CA ALA A 58 -8.59 -0.13 0.79
C ALA A 58 -8.48 -0.16 -0.74
N PRO A 59 -9.40 -0.86 -1.41
CA PRO A 59 -9.47 -0.81 -2.87
C PRO A 59 -9.72 0.62 -3.33
N TYR A 60 -9.11 0.98 -4.45
CA TYR A 60 -9.24 2.31 -5.03
C TYR A 60 -9.08 2.20 -6.55
N GLY A 61 -10.15 2.48 -7.28
CA GLY A 61 -10.11 2.32 -8.73
C GLY A 61 -9.71 0.89 -9.10
N ASN A 62 -8.82 0.75 -10.07
CA ASN A 62 -8.30 -0.56 -10.45
C ASN A 62 -6.97 -0.82 -9.73
N GLY A 63 -6.98 -0.68 -8.41
CA GLY A 63 -5.80 -0.83 -7.60
C GLY A 63 -6.08 -0.83 -6.12
N TRP A 64 -5.08 -0.45 -5.35
CA TRP A 64 -5.14 -0.43 -3.89
C TRP A 64 -4.52 0.85 -3.37
N ALA A 65 -5.18 1.48 -2.41
CA ALA A 65 -4.74 2.75 -1.84
C ALA A 65 -4.39 2.59 -0.36
N VAL A 66 -3.37 3.29 0.07
CA VAL A 66 -2.94 3.34 1.46
C VAL A 66 -2.73 4.81 1.84
N ILE A 67 -3.20 5.20 3.00
CA ILE A 67 -3.01 6.54 3.54
C ILE A 67 -2.16 6.43 4.80
N ALA A 68 -1.00 7.09 4.78
CA ALA A 68 -0.11 7.18 5.92
C ALA A 68 -0.49 8.41 6.74
N GLY A 69 -1.22 8.20 7.82
CA GLY A 69 -1.64 9.25 8.73
C GLY A 69 -0.87 9.18 10.05
N ALA A 70 -1.48 9.69 11.11
CA ALA A 70 -0.82 9.82 12.41
C ALA A 70 -0.33 8.47 12.96
N LYS A 71 -1.02 7.39 12.68
CA LYS A 71 -0.63 6.05 13.16
C LYS A 71 0.61 5.52 12.47
N ALA A 72 1.03 6.12 11.37
CA ALA A 72 2.22 5.70 10.65
C ALA A 72 3.51 6.03 11.41
N GLY A 73 3.47 7.02 12.31
CA GLY A 73 4.67 7.44 13.03
C GLY A 73 5.76 7.87 12.06
N ASN A 74 6.96 7.33 12.25
CA ASN A 74 8.10 7.62 11.38
C ASN A 74 8.25 6.62 10.23
N SER A 75 7.35 5.66 10.12
CA SER A 75 7.42 4.63 9.08
C SER A 75 6.76 5.12 7.81
N CYS A 76 7.26 4.64 6.68
CA CYS A 76 6.54 4.87 5.43
C CYS A 76 5.85 3.59 4.99
N PHE A 77 4.77 3.76 4.26
CA PHE A 77 3.95 2.65 3.81
C PHE A 77 3.83 2.66 2.30
N ARG A 78 3.82 1.47 1.73
CA ARG A 78 3.56 1.27 0.31
C ARG A 78 2.26 0.51 0.17
N ALA A 79 1.50 0.84 -0.86
CA ALA A 79 0.37 0.03 -1.27
C ALA A 79 0.86 -1.08 -2.20
N PHE A 80 0.19 -2.22 -2.16
CA PHE A 80 0.39 -3.21 -3.22
C PHE A 80 -0.97 -3.71 -3.70
N ALA A 81 -1.02 -4.04 -4.97
CA ALA A 81 -2.22 -4.58 -5.60
C ALA A 81 -1.87 -5.90 -6.27
N VAL A 82 -2.76 -6.88 -6.13
CA VAL A 82 -2.67 -8.14 -6.86
C VAL A 82 -3.63 -8.05 -8.04
N CYS A 83 -3.10 -8.27 -9.22
CA CYS A 83 -3.81 -8.05 -10.46
C CYS A 83 -3.85 -9.34 -11.27
N ILE A 84 -4.97 -9.59 -11.95
CA ILE A 84 -5.08 -10.72 -12.88
C ILE A 84 -5.50 -10.23 -14.26
N LYS A 85 -5.14 -11.01 -15.25
CA LYS A 85 -5.47 -10.72 -16.63
C LYS A 85 -6.25 -11.87 -17.25
#